data_18704839be57aff0d0f5f3f909dde350
#
_entry.id   18704839be57aff0d0f5f3f909dde350
#
_cell.length_a   1.000
_cell.length_b   1.000
_cell.length_c   1.000
_cell.angle_alpha   90.00
_cell.angle_beta   90.00
_cell.angle_gamma   90.00
#
_symmetry.space_group_name_H-M   'P 1'
#
loop_
_entity.id
_entity.type
_entity.pdbx_description
1 polymer ?
#
loop_
_entity_poly.entity_id
_entity_poly.type
_entity_poly.pdbx_seq_one_letter_code
_entity_poly.pdbx_strand_id
1 'polypeptide(L)'
;MKAKFFLSCIALAILFSACNTTNRTPKQKIEQQIDSLLKDKKATVGVAVLANDETVAVYNNQIHFPLLSVFKYHVGLTVLDKMDKGHIALDSLIEVKSSQLTPNTYSPLRDKFPDQNITISLGELLKYTISKSDNNTCDILIEYVGGIEQVNEYVKSLGIKDCNLAATETLMHTSGDAYLNWSTPEEVVRLLNITDKQILFGTQYKDFLQATMQETSTGKDKLKGQLPADVIVGHKTGSSDRTPEGIKIADNDAGFVILPNGQKYYIAVFVMESQETDADNAAIIASISQIVYDTLNSDIQ
;
A
#
# COMPACT_ATOMS: atom_id res chain seq x y z
N MET A 1 -32.46 -80.11 34.41
CA MET A 1 -31.29 -79.36 33.92
C MET A 1 -31.81 -78.30 33.02
N LYS A 2 -31.76 -77.05 33.48
CA LYS A 2 -32.21 -75.85 32.69
C LYS A 2 -30.97 -75.05 32.26
N ALA A 3 -30.69 -75.03 30.95
CA ALA A 3 -29.62 -74.26 30.37
C ALA A 3 -30.08 -72.81 30.24
N LYS A 4 -29.33 -71.84 30.81
CA LYS A 4 -29.54 -70.39 30.65
C LYS A 4 -28.67 -69.95 29.48
N PHE A 5 -29.31 -69.47 28.43
CA PHE A 5 -28.64 -68.72 27.35
C PHE A 5 -28.40 -67.26 27.82
N PHE A 6 -27.12 -66.90 27.85
CA PHE A 6 -26.73 -65.45 28.03
C PHE A 6 -26.60 -64.83 26.65
N LEU A 7 -27.48 -63.90 26.34
CA LEU A 7 -27.40 -63.03 25.14
C LEU A 7 -26.54 -61.87 25.46
N SER A 8 -25.32 -61.79 24.90
CA SER A 8 -24.41 -60.62 25.02
C SER A 8 -24.73 -59.63 23.93
N CYS A 9 -25.36 -58.51 24.29
CA CYS A 9 -25.52 -57.32 23.41
C CYS A 9 -24.23 -56.53 23.34
N ILE A 10 -23.50 -56.64 22.23
CA ILE A 10 -22.39 -55.75 21.90
C ILE A 10 -22.98 -54.44 21.32
N ALA A 11 -23.02 -53.42 22.12
CA ALA A 11 -23.36 -52.09 21.65
C ALA A 11 -22.17 -51.46 20.88
N LEU A 12 -22.29 -51.41 19.56
CA LEU A 12 -21.32 -50.75 18.68
C LEU A 12 -21.49 -49.22 18.79
N ALA A 13 -20.67 -48.55 19.59
CA ALA A 13 -20.63 -47.11 19.67
C ALA A 13 -19.96 -46.55 18.40
N ILE A 14 -20.76 -46.12 17.45
CA ILE A 14 -20.28 -45.33 16.29
C ILE A 14 -19.93 -43.95 16.80
N LEU A 15 -18.63 -43.70 16.99
CA LEU A 15 -18.08 -42.32 17.20
C LEU A 15 -18.23 -41.55 15.89
N PHE A 16 -19.30 -40.77 15.76
CA PHE A 16 -19.35 -39.70 14.77
C PHE A 16 -18.30 -38.66 15.15
N SER A 17 -17.13 -38.73 14.54
CA SER A 17 -16.22 -37.58 14.46
C SER A 17 -16.92 -36.50 13.62
N ALA A 18 -17.68 -35.64 14.29
CA ALA A 18 -18.16 -34.41 13.67
C ALA A 18 -16.91 -33.61 13.36
N CYS A 19 -16.50 -33.58 12.09
CA CYS A 19 -15.63 -32.51 11.58
C CYS A 19 -16.37 -31.18 11.80
N ASN A 20 -16.06 -30.50 12.91
CA ASN A 20 -16.45 -29.15 13.10
C ASN A 20 -15.72 -28.33 12.02
N THR A 21 -16.32 -28.14 10.88
CA THR A 21 -16.00 -27.05 9.96
C THR A 21 -16.44 -25.77 10.68
N THR A 22 -15.58 -25.24 11.55
CA THR A 22 -15.78 -23.90 12.12
C THR A 22 -15.82 -22.95 10.93
N ASN A 23 -16.99 -22.35 10.68
CA ASN A 23 -17.15 -21.27 9.72
C ASN A 23 -16.25 -20.12 10.15
N ARG A 24 -15.03 -20.07 9.61
CA ARG A 24 -14.09 -18.99 9.88
C ARG A 24 -14.60 -17.71 9.25
N THR A 25 -14.48 -16.60 9.98
CA THR A 25 -14.73 -15.27 9.43
C THR A 25 -13.70 -14.94 8.32
N PRO A 26 -14.00 -14.02 7.40
CA PRO A 26 -13.04 -13.55 6.39
C PRO A 26 -11.69 -13.17 7.02
N LYS A 27 -11.73 -12.44 8.14
CA LYS A 27 -10.54 -12.08 8.92
C LYS A 27 -9.69 -13.31 9.29
N GLN A 28 -10.30 -14.30 9.91
CA GLN A 28 -9.59 -15.51 10.36
C GLN A 28 -9.00 -16.30 9.18
N LYS A 29 -9.71 -16.32 8.03
CA LYS A 29 -9.23 -16.99 6.81
C LYS A 29 -7.98 -16.26 6.26
N ILE A 30 -8.05 -14.94 6.12
CA ILE A 30 -6.95 -14.12 5.60
C ILE A 30 -5.73 -14.25 6.51
N GLU A 31 -5.87 -13.98 7.81
CA GLU A 31 -4.76 -14.02 8.77
C GLU A 31 -4.08 -15.39 8.81
N GLN A 32 -4.83 -16.49 8.81
CA GLN A 32 -4.27 -17.84 8.79
C GLN A 32 -3.51 -18.14 7.49
N GLN A 33 -3.99 -17.68 6.34
CA GLN A 33 -3.30 -17.89 5.06
C GLN A 33 -2.01 -17.06 5.00
N ILE A 34 -2.03 -15.85 5.55
CA ILE A 34 -0.83 -15.01 5.69
C ILE A 34 0.19 -15.70 6.61
N ASP A 35 -0.22 -16.21 7.79
CA ASP A 35 0.66 -16.95 8.67
C ASP A 35 1.33 -18.15 7.97
N SER A 36 0.54 -18.89 7.19
CA SER A 36 1.06 -20.05 6.44
C SER A 36 2.04 -19.64 5.34
N LEU A 37 1.77 -18.54 4.63
CA LEU A 37 2.63 -17.98 3.59
C LEU A 37 3.98 -17.52 4.14
N LEU A 38 3.96 -16.90 5.32
CA LEU A 38 5.12 -16.22 5.90
C LEU A 38 5.99 -17.12 6.79
N LYS A 39 5.54 -18.34 7.09
CA LYS A 39 6.14 -19.25 8.09
C LYS A 39 7.66 -19.41 7.97
N ASP A 40 8.17 -19.50 6.73
CA ASP A 40 9.60 -19.76 6.47
C ASP A 40 10.28 -18.55 5.80
N LYS A 41 9.62 -17.39 5.79
CA LYS A 41 10.15 -16.18 5.18
C LYS A 41 11.01 -15.38 6.17
N LYS A 42 12.15 -14.92 5.69
CA LYS A 42 13.10 -14.10 6.46
C LYS A 42 12.83 -12.61 6.18
N ALA A 43 11.68 -12.15 6.57
CA ALA A 43 11.23 -10.77 6.40
C ALA A 43 10.22 -10.42 7.49
N THR A 44 10.16 -9.17 7.87
CA THR A 44 9.06 -8.63 8.67
C THR A 44 7.98 -8.09 7.73
N VAL A 45 6.79 -8.66 7.81
CA VAL A 45 5.67 -8.28 6.92
C VAL A 45 4.54 -7.67 7.74
N GLY A 46 4.05 -6.52 7.29
CA GLY A 46 2.87 -5.85 7.85
C GLY A 46 1.76 -5.79 6.80
N VAL A 47 0.52 -6.08 7.24
CA VAL A 47 -0.64 -6.05 6.35
C VAL A 47 -1.80 -5.36 7.04
N ALA A 48 -2.54 -4.56 6.29
CA ALA A 48 -3.87 -4.12 6.69
C ALA A 48 -4.82 -4.15 5.48
N VAL A 49 -6.05 -4.52 5.74
CA VAL A 49 -7.14 -4.55 4.77
C VAL A 49 -8.37 -3.88 5.38
N LEU A 50 -8.93 -2.92 4.65
CA LEU A 50 -10.14 -2.22 5.03
C LEU A 50 -11.18 -2.32 3.90
N ALA A 51 -12.38 -2.79 4.22
CA ALA A 51 -13.50 -2.87 3.29
C ALA A 51 -14.79 -2.47 4.03
N ASN A 52 -15.71 -1.78 3.35
CA ASN A 52 -16.98 -1.30 3.94
C ASN A 52 -16.81 -0.49 5.25
N ASP A 53 -15.74 0.33 5.31
CA ASP A 53 -15.38 1.13 6.49
C ASP A 53 -14.97 0.30 7.73
N GLU A 54 -14.77 -1.02 7.58
CA GLU A 54 -14.34 -1.92 8.64
C GLU A 54 -12.97 -2.52 8.34
N THR A 55 -12.15 -2.67 9.37
CA THR A 55 -10.87 -3.39 9.27
C THR A 55 -11.13 -4.89 9.15
N VAL A 56 -10.90 -5.42 7.96
CA VAL A 56 -11.14 -6.84 7.63
C VAL A 56 -10.02 -7.74 8.13
N ALA A 57 -8.76 -7.29 8.02
CA ALA A 57 -7.59 -8.03 8.50
C ALA A 57 -6.46 -7.07 8.85
N VAL A 58 -5.66 -7.43 9.87
CA VAL A 58 -4.40 -6.76 10.21
C VAL A 58 -3.35 -7.80 10.60
N TYR A 59 -2.10 -7.51 10.23
CA TYR A 59 -0.95 -8.33 10.57
C TYR A 59 0.24 -7.44 10.89
N ASN A 60 0.87 -7.62 12.06
CA ASN A 60 1.99 -6.80 12.54
C ASN A 60 1.70 -5.28 12.55
N ASN A 61 0.47 -4.86 12.82
CA ASN A 61 0.07 -3.46 12.77
C ASN A 61 0.70 -2.56 13.85
N GLN A 62 1.30 -3.14 14.88
CA GLN A 62 2.01 -2.41 15.94
C GLN A 62 3.44 -1.99 15.54
N ILE A 63 3.89 -2.40 14.35
CA ILE A 63 5.24 -2.10 13.85
C ILE A 63 5.17 -0.86 12.96
N HIS A 64 6.14 0.03 13.11
CA HIS A 64 6.36 1.16 12.23
C HIS A 64 7.20 0.72 11.03
N PHE A 65 6.58 0.72 9.86
CA PHE A 65 7.25 0.36 8.61
C PHE A 65 7.75 1.61 7.88
N PRO A 66 9.00 1.61 7.36
CA PRO A 66 9.48 2.70 6.53
C PRO A 66 8.64 2.75 5.24
N LEU A 67 8.01 3.90 4.99
CA LEU A 67 7.09 4.06 3.85
C LEU A 67 7.81 4.01 2.52
N LEU A 68 9.05 4.50 2.48
CA LEU A 68 9.73 4.79 1.23
C LEU A 68 8.79 5.57 0.29
N SER A 69 8.86 5.35 -1.01
CA SER A 69 8.03 6.10 -1.95
C SER A 69 6.50 5.95 -1.77
N VAL A 70 5.99 5.12 -0.86
CA VAL A 70 4.55 5.14 -0.52
C VAL A 70 4.15 6.50 0.05
N PHE A 71 5.05 7.22 0.74
CA PHE A 71 4.75 8.55 1.28
C PHE A 71 4.42 9.60 0.20
N LYS A 72 4.78 9.37 -1.07
CA LYS A 72 4.42 10.23 -2.20
C LYS A 72 2.90 10.36 -2.40
N TYR A 73 2.14 9.35 -1.96
CA TYR A 73 0.68 9.46 -1.89
C TYR A 73 0.25 10.57 -0.93
N HIS A 74 0.86 10.65 0.25
CA HIS A 74 0.59 11.69 1.26
C HIS A 74 0.95 13.09 0.73
N VAL A 75 2.08 13.21 0.02
CA VAL A 75 2.48 14.45 -0.67
C VAL A 75 1.42 14.85 -1.70
N GLY A 76 0.99 13.90 -2.54
CA GLY A 76 -0.03 14.14 -3.55
C GLY A 76 -1.34 14.66 -2.97
N LEU A 77 -1.81 14.10 -1.85
CA LEU A 77 -3.00 14.58 -1.14
C LEU A 77 -2.85 16.03 -0.68
N THR A 78 -1.72 16.36 -0.07
CA THR A 78 -1.45 17.72 0.42
C THR A 78 -1.39 18.74 -0.72
N VAL A 79 -0.81 18.35 -1.85
CA VAL A 79 -0.76 19.21 -3.05
C VAL A 79 -2.16 19.46 -3.60
N LEU A 80 -2.98 18.40 -3.72
CA LEU A 80 -4.35 18.53 -4.25
C LEU A 80 -5.24 19.34 -3.32
N ASP A 81 -5.11 19.20 -2.00
CA ASP A 81 -5.81 20.05 -1.03
C ASP A 81 -5.42 21.53 -1.18
N LYS A 82 -4.12 21.82 -1.31
CA LYS A 82 -3.65 23.20 -1.55
C LYS A 82 -4.15 23.74 -2.88
N MET A 83 -4.17 22.94 -3.93
CA MET A 83 -4.69 23.34 -5.25
C MET A 83 -6.17 23.67 -5.18
N ASP A 84 -6.97 22.82 -4.52
CA ASP A 84 -8.41 23.03 -4.37
C ASP A 84 -8.72 24.31 -3.59
N LYS A 85 -8.09 24.52 -2.45
CA LYS A 85 -8.22 25.74 -1.62
C LYS A 85 -7.79 27.01 -2.36
N GLY A 86 -6.78 26.89 -3.22
CA GLY A 86 -6.27 28.00 -4.04
C GLY A 86 -6.96 28.16 -5.39
N HIS A 87 -7.95 27.31 -5.72
CA HIS A 87 -8.60 27.26 -7.05
C HIS A 87 -7.60 27.11 -8.21
N ILE A 88 -6.53 26.31 -8.00
CA ILE A 88 -5.42 26.12 -8.94
C ILE A 88 -5.71 24.90 -9.81
N ALA A 89 -5.86 25.09 -11.11
CA ALA A 89 -6.17 24.02 -12.04
C ALA A 89 -5.00 23.02 -12.22
N LEU A 90 -5.30 21.77 -12.59
CA LEU A 90 -4.29 20.70 -12.81
C LEU A 90 -3.32 21.06 -13.96
N ASP A 91 -3.76 21.84 -14.92
CA ASP A 91 -2.97 22.32 -16.06
C ASP A 91 -2.18 23.61 -15.76
N SER A 92 -2.28 24.15 -14.53
CA SER A 92 -1.48 25.30 -14.10
C SER A 92 0.02 25.00 -14.20
N LEU A 93 0.73 25.87 -14.91
CA LEU A 93 2.14 25.67 -15.23
C LEU A 93 3.05 26.23 -14.14
N ILE A 94 4.12 25.51 -13.86
CA ILE A 94 5.24 25.98 -13.04
C ILE A 94 6.56 25.79 -13.80
N GLU A 95 7.54 26.63 -13.49
CA GLU A 95 8.91 26.46 -13.96
C GLU A 95 9.67 25.53 -13.02
N VAL A 96 10.27 24.47 -13.55
CA VAL A 96 11.21 23.59 -12.88
C VAL A 96 12.60 23.88 -13.43
N LYS A 97 13.50 24.33 -12.55
CA LYS A 97 14.88 24.59 -12.91
C LYS A 97 15.67 23.29 -12.97
N SER A 98 16.64 23.24 -13.88
CA SER A 98 17.55 22.07 -13.96
C SER A 98 18.28 21.79 -12.64
N SER A 99 18.56 22.83 -11.84
CA SER A 99 19.16 22.70 -10.52
C SER A 99 18.28 21.99 -9.47
N GLN A 100 16.97 21.90 -9.69
CA GLN A 100 16.03 21.14 -8.85
C GLN A 100 15.96 19.67 -9.25
N LEU A 101 16.51 19.31 -10.42
CA LEU A 101 16.59 17.94 -10.92
C LEU A 101 17.92 17.33 -10.50
N THR A 102 18.03 16.96 -9.23
CA THR A 102 19.28 16.46 -8.65
C THR A 102 19.74 15.17 -9.32
N PRO A 103 21.06 14.99 -9.55
CA PRO A 103 21.62 13.73 -10.05
C PRO A 103 21.58 12.64 -8.98
N ASN A 104 21.89 11.41 -9.37
CA ASN A 104 22.06 10.25 -8.47
C ASN A 104 20.81 9.86 -7.65
N THR A 105 19.63 10.18 -8.17
CA THR A 105 18.35 9.72 -7.64
C THR A 105 17.46 9.19 -8.77
N TYR A 106 16.48 8.36 -8.45
CA TYR A 106 15.52 7.87 -9.44
C TYR A 106 14.59 9.02 -9.90
N SER A 107 14.71 9.44 -11.16
CA SER A 107 13.91 10.55 -11.70
C SER A 107 13.68 10.43 -13.20
N PRO A 108 12.60 9.78 -13.61
CA PRO A 108 12.18 9.72 -15.02
C PRO A 108 11.99 11.11 -15.66
N LEU A 109 11.62 12.15 -14.89
CA LEU A 109 11.51 13.50 -15.41
C LEU A 109 12.87 14.07 -15.80
N ARG A 110 13.88 13.97 -14.91
CA ARG A 110 15.25 14.39 -15.21
C ARG A 110 15.80 13.65 -16.43
N ASP A 111 15.59 12.33 -16.50
CA ASP A 111 16.11 11.50 -17.59
C ASP A 111 15.48 11.88 -18.95
N LYS A 112 14.25 12.38 -18.94
CA LYS A 112 13.56 12.89 -20.13
C LYS A 112 14.05 14.29 -20.54
N PHE A 113 14.45 15.13 -19.59
CA PHE A 113 14.86 16.53 -19.80
C PHE A 113 16.20 16.82 -19.10
N PRO A 114 17.30 16.18 -19.52
CA PRO A 114 18.57 16.34 -18.86
C PRO A 114 19.08 17.80 -19.00
N ASP A 115 19.52 18.38 -17.89
CA ASP A 115 20.13 19.73 -17.80
C ASP A 115 19.28 20.88 -18.37
N GLN A 116 17.95 20.72 -18.43
CA GLN A 116 17.04 21.71 -18.98
C GLN A 116 16.14 22.31 -17.90
N ASN A 117 15.92 23.62 -17.97
CA ASN A 117 14.77 24.24 -17.31
C ASN A 117 13.52 23.87 -18.13
N ILE A 118 12.46 23.45 -17.46
CA ILE A 118 11.21 23.05 -18.12
C ILE A 118 10.03 23.80 -17.51
N THR A 119 9.03 24.05 -18.34
CA THR A 119 7.71 24.47 -17.88
C THR A 119 6.77 23.29 -17.96
N ILE A 120 6.16 22.92 -16.86
CA ILE A 120 5.35 21.71 -16.73
C ILE A 120 4.14 21.99 -15.85
N SER A 121 3.02 21.26 -16.07
CA SER A 121 1.84 21.42 -15.24
C SER A 121 1.97 20.72 -13.90
N LEU A 122 1.26 21.24 -12.88
CA LEU A 122 1.17 20.60 -11.56
C LEU A 122 0.60 19.16 -11.67
N GLY A 123 -0.37 18.96 -12.54
CA GLY A 123 -0.91 17.62 -12.80
C GLY A 123 0.14 16.65 -13.36
N GLU A 124 1.00 17.10 -14.29
CA GLU A 124 2.09 16.25 -14.81
C GLU A 124 3.14 15.97 -13.72
N LEU A 125 3.48 16.93 -12.86
CA LEU A 125 4.39 16.66 -11.73
C LEU A 125 3.79 15.64 -10.75
N LEU A 126 2.50 15.74 -10.44
CA LEU A 126 1.78 14.76 -9.63
C LEU A 126 1.79 13.37 -10.29
N LYS A 127 1.59 13.29 -11.62
CA LYS A 127 1.70 12.00 -12.35
C LYS A 127 3.10 11.41 -12.26
N TYR A 128 4.15 12.21 -12.46
CA TYR A 128 5.53 11.72 -12.30
C TYR A 128 5.77 11.23 -10.86
N THR A 129 5.32 11.97 -9.86
CA THR A 129 5.50 11.62 -8.44
C THR A 129 4.77 10.33 -8.07
N ILE A 130 3.49 10.19 -8.43
CA ILE A 130 2.64 9.10 -7.97
C ILE A 130 2.79 7.88 -8.88
N SER A 131 2.54 8.02 -10.21
CA SER A 131 2.50 6.86 -11.11
C SER A 131 3.87 6.34 -11.53
N LYS A 132 4.89 7.23 -11.58
CA LYS A 132 6.26 6.87 -11.95
C LYS A 132 7.24 6.90 -10.79
N SER A 133 6.79 7.30 -9.61
CA SER A 133 7.60 7.33 -8.38
C SER A 133 8.85 8.23 -8.46
N ASP A 134 8.80 9.32 -9.23
CA ASP A 134 9.91 10.24 -9.44
C ASP A 134 10.28 10.99 -8.15
N ASN A 135 11.57 10.95 -7.77
CA ASN A 135 12.05 11.52 -6.52
C ASN A 135 12.17 13.06 -6.61
N ASN A 136 12.68 13.58 -7.73
CA ASN A 136 12.85 15.02 -7.89
C ASN A 136 11.50 15.75 -7.94
N THR A 137 10.52 15.19 -8.65
CA THR A 137 9.17 15.78 -8.68
C THR A 137 8.49 15.73 -7.31
N CYS A 138 8.77 14.71 -6.52
CA CYS A 138 8.29 14.63 -5.13
C CYS A 138 8.84 15.79 -4.29
N ASP A 139 10.15 16.03 -4.32
CA ASP A 139 10.78 17.09 -3.54
C ASP A 139 10.33 18.50 -4.01
N ILE A 140 10.15 18.68 -5.32
CA ILE A 140 9.57 19.91 -5.87
C ILE A 140 8.15 20.15 -5.35
N LEU A 141 7.32 19.09 -5.27
CA LEU A 141 5.97 19.20 -4.75
C LEU A 141 5.93 19.40 -3.23
N ILE A 142 6.90 18.84 -2.48
CA ILE A 142 7.08 19.12 -1.04
C ILE A 142 7.43 20.61 -0.85
N GLU A 143 8.35 21.15 -1.64
CA GLU A 143 8.66 22.57 -1.62
C GLU A 143 7.44 23.45 -1.98
N TYR A 144 6.67 23.04 -3.00
CA TYR A 144 5.45 23.73 -3.42
C TYR A 144 4.41 23.84 -2.29
N VAL A 145 4.26 22.84 -1.44
CA VAL A 145 3.31 22.89 -0.32
C VAL A 145 3.86 23.62 0.91
N GLY A 146 5.17 23.90 0.96
CA GLY A 146 5.81 24.64 2.06
C GLY A 146 6.67 23.77 2.98
N GLY A 147 7.08 22.59 2.55
CA GLY A 147 7.96 21.67 3.26
C GLY A 147 7.29 20.40 3.73
N ILE A 148 8.11 19.43 4.18
CA ILE A 148 7.64 18.11 4.61
C ILE A 148 6.78 18.19 5.88
N GLU A 149 7.03 19.16 6.74
CA GLU A 149 6.24 19.43 7.95
C GLU A 149 4.78 19.74 7.58
N GLN A 150 4.53 20.48 6.51
CA GLN A 150 3.17 20.79 6.04
C GLN A 150 2.45 19.51 5.57
N VAL A 151 3.18 18.58 4.93
CA VAL A 151 2.63 17.29 4.54
C VAL A 151 2.24 16.48 5.78
N ASN A 152 3.13 16.42 6.77
CA ASN A 152 2.90 15.69 8.02
C ASN A 152 1.72 16.27 8.82
N GLU A 153 1.63 17.59 8.94
CA GLU A 153 0.54 18.28 9.62
C GLU A 153 -0.80 18.06 8.92
N TYR A 154 -0.83 18.14 7.58
CA TYR A 154 -2.03 17.86 6.81
C TYR A 154 -2.53 16.42 7.05
N VAL A 155 -1.67 15.43 6.95
CA VAL A 155 -2.01 14.02 7.18
C VAL A 155 -2.54 13.81 8.60
N LYS A 156 -1.89 14.39 9.61
CA LYS A 156 -2.37 14.35 11.00
C LYS A 156 -3.73 15.02 11.18
N SER A 157 -4.00 16.11 10.46
CA SER A 157 -5.30 16.79 10.51
C SER A 157 -6.46 15.92 10.00
N LEU A 158 -6.17 14.92 9.15
CA LEU A 158 -7.13 13.90 8.69
C LEU A 158 -7.38 12.80 9.72
N GLY A 159 -6.76 12.87 10.90
CA GLY A 159 -6.93 11.90 11.98
C GLY A 159 -5.99 10.69 11.90
N ILE A 160 -4.97 10.72 11.03
CA ILE A 160 -3.90 9.73 10.95
C ILE A 160 -2.91 9.98 12.10
N LYS A 161 -2.67 8.97 12.95
CA LYS A 161 -1.91 9.14 14.20
C LYS A 161 -0.55 8.45 14.18
N ASP A 162 -0.53 7.18 13.80
CA ASP A 162 0.68 6.37 13.76
C ASP A 162 1.36 6.46 12.38
N CYS A 163 1.73 7.69 12.03
CA CYS A 163 2.43 8.06 10.82
C CYS A 163 3.36 9.24 11.12
N ASN A 164 4.55 9.23 10.56
CA ASN A 164 5.50 10.33 10.65
C ASN A 164 6.14 10.58 9.29
N LEU A 165 6.09 11.84 8.84
CA LEU A 165 6.72 12.29 7.60
C LEU A 165 7.68 13.40 7.97
N ALA A 166 8.99 13.09 7.99
CA ALA A 166 10.04 13.97 8.48
C ALA A 166 11.12 14.26 7.44
N ALA A 167 11.08 13.60 6.28
CA ALA A 167 12.16 13.71 5.30
C ALA A 167 11.64 13.83 3.86
N THR A 168 12.34 14.64 3.07
CA THR A 168 12.26 14.65 1.60
C THR A 168 12.99 13.44 1.03
N GLU A 169 12.82 13.15 -0.27
CA GLU A 169 13.59 12.10 -0.95
C GLU A 169 15.10 12.39 -0.89
N THR A 170 15.48 13.65 -1.11
CA THR A 170 16.89 14.08 -1.00
C THR A 170 17.43 13.84 0.40
N LEU A 171 16.68 14.15 1.47
CA LEU A 171 17.14 13.96 2.85
C LEU A 171 17.28 12.47 3.17
N MET A 172 16.33 11.63 2.81
CA MET A 172 16.43 10.17 3.02
C MET A 172 17.65 9.59 2.31
N HIS A 173 17.91 10.04 1.08
CA HIS A 173 19.05 9.56 0.29
C HIS A 173 20.39 10.02 0.89
N THR A 174 20.51 11.27 1.31
CA THR A 174 21.77 11.85 1.83
C THR A 174 22.08 11.42 3.27
N SER A 175 21.07 11.23 4.10
CA SER A 175 21.25 10.70 5.47
C SER A 175 21.46 9.20 5.49
N GLY A 176 21.01 8.48 4.45
CA GLY A 176 20.96 7.02 4.44
C GLY A 176 19.91 6.42 5.39
N ASP A 177 19.00 7.24 5.93
CA ASP A 177 17.97 6.79 6.87
C ASP A 177 16.59 6.69 6.19
N ALA A 178 16.26 5.48 5.79
CA ALA A 178 14.98 5.14 5.16
C ALA A 178 13.81 5.13 6.16
N TYR A 179 14.08 5.15 7.48
CA TYR A 179 13.05 5.06 8.53
C TYR A 179 12.50 6.43 8.98
N LEU A 180 12.99 7.53 8.43
CA LEU A 180 12.50 8.88 8.77
C LEU A 180 11.01 9.07 8.43
N ASN A 181 10.55 8.46 7.33
CA ASN A 181 9.15 8.45 6.92
C ASN A 181 8.57 7.05 7.18
N TRP A 182 7.67 6.95 8.15
CA TRP A 182 7.10 5.65 8.54
C TRP A 182 5.60 5.73 8.82
N SER A 183 4.93 4.59 8.76
CA SER A 183 3.54 4.43 9.17
C SER A 183 3.26 2.99 9.61
N THR A 184 2.09 2.77 10.22
CA THR A 184 1.52 1.42 10.33
C THR A 184 0.71 1.09 9.06
N PRO A 185 0.55 -0.19 8.70
CA PRO A 185 -0.28 -0.58 7.56
C PRO A 185 -1.72 -0.07 7.66
N GLU A 186 -2.32 -0.10 8.86
CA GLU A 186 -3.70 0.32 9.09
C GLU A 186 -3.89 1.82 8.84
N GLU A 187 -2.95 2.66 9.24
CA GLU A 187 -3.06 4.11 9.00
C GLU A 187 -3.01 4.44 7.50
N VAL A 188 -2.27 3.67 6.72
CA VAL A 188 -2.23 3.87 5.27
C VAL A 188 -3.56 3.47 4.62
N VAL A 189 -4.17 2.34 4.98
CA VAL A 189 -5.48 1.97 4.42
C VAL A 189 -6.60 2.89 4.93
N ARG A 190 -6.50 3.41 6.15
CA ARG A 190 -7.42 4.43 6.67
C ARG A 190 -7.32 5.72 5.86
N LEU A 191 -6.11 6.19 5.54
CA LEU A 191 -5.90 7.37 4.71
C LEU A 191 -6.49 7.18 3.31
N LEU A 192 -6.27 6.02 2.68
CA LEU A 192 -6.88 5.67 1.39
C LEU A 192 -8.41 5.71 1.46
N ASN A 193 -9.00 5.13 2.50
CA ASN A 193 -10.45 5.14 2.72
C ASN A 193 -11.00 6.55 2.96
N ILE A 194 -10.35 7.34 3.80
CA ILE A 194 -10.73 8.75 4.07
C ILE A 194 -10.75 9.54 2.75
N THR A 195 -9.71 9.40 1.93
CA THR A 195 -9.61 10.09 0.63
C THR A 195 -10.75 9.70 -0.32
N ASP A 196 -11.20 8.46 -0.27
CA ASP A 196 -12.27 7.99 -1.14
C ASP A 196 -13.68 8.35 -0.60
N LYS A 197 -13.88 8.31 0.71
CA LYS A 197 -15.20 8.47 1.33
C LYS A 197 -15.52 9.91 1.71
N GLN A 198 -14.53 10.70 2.09
CA GLN A 198 -14.73 12.09 2.49
C GLN A 198 -14.52 13.05 1.32
N ILE A 199 -15.08 14.24 1.45
CA ILE A 199 -14.88 15.34 0.50
C ILE A 199 -13.68 16.16 1.02
N LEU A 200 -12.47 15.70 0.68
CA LEU A 200 -11.24 16.42 1.05
C LEU A 200 -10.99 17.59 0.09
N PHE A 201 -11.32 17.41 -1.17
CA PHE A 201 -11.17 18.39 -2.26
C PHE A 201 -12.16 18.07 -3.40
N GLY A 202 -12.26 18.94 -4.38
CA GLY A 202 -13.19 18.81 -5.51
C GLY A 202 -13.04 17.51 -6.28
N THR A 203 -14.15 17.03 -6.85
CA THR A 203 -14.24 15.73 -7.56
C THR A 203 -13.17 15.59 -8.65
N GLN A 204 -12.86 16.66 -9.37
CA GLN A 204 -11.83 16.67 -10.43
C GLN A 204 -10.45 16.23 -9.93
N TYR A 205 -10.07 16.61 -8.72
CA TYR A 205 -8.77 16.23 -8.13
C TYR A 205 -8.81 14.80 -7.59
N LYS A 206 -9.95 14.38 -7.05
CA LYS A 206 -10.17 13.00 -6.62
C LYS A 206 -10.09 12.02 -7.79
N ASP A 207 -10.79 12.32 -8.87
CA ASP A 207 -10.81 11.50 -10.09
C ASP A 207 -9.39 11.43 -10.71
N PHE A 208 -8.72 12.58 -10.76
CA PHE A 208 -7.32 12.66 -11.21
C PHE A 208 -6.39 11.79 -10.37
N LEU A 209 -6.50 11.85 -9.04
CA LEU A 209 -5.67 11.04 -8.13
C LEU A 209 -5.92 9.55 -8.33
N GLN A 210 -7.18 9.13 -8.40
CA GLN A 210 -7.54 7.73 -8.61
C GLN A 210 -7.04 7.21 -9.97
N ALA A 211 -7.24 7.98 -11.04
CA ALA A 211 -6.73 7.63 -12.36
C ALA A 211 -5.19 7.53 -12.35
N THR A 212 -4.50 8.49 -11.72
CA THR A 212 -3.03 8.49 -11.61
C THR A 212 -2.51 7.26 -10.85
N MET A 213 -3.19 6.82 -9.79
CA MET A 213 -2.85 5.59 -9.08
C MET A 213 -3.08 4.33 -9.92
N GLN A 214 -4.12 4.30 -10.76
CA GLN A 214 -4.36 3.18 -11.68
C GLN A 214 -3.31 3.10 -12.79
N GLU A 215 -2.75 4.25 -13.22
CA GLU A 215 -1.67 4.38 -14.21
C GLU A 215 -0.28 4.03 -13.62
N THR A 216 -0.18 3.62 -12.34
CA THR A 216 1.11 3.29 -11.71
C THR A 216 1.87 2.26 -12.53
N SER A 217 3.10 2.63 -12.93
CA SER A 217 3.96 1.84 -13.79
C SER A 217 4.96 0.96 -13.05
N THR A 218 5.14 1.20 -11.74
CA THR A 218 6.04 0.44 -10.87
C THR A 218 5.31 -0.72 -10.19
N GLY A 219 6.01 -1.82 -9.83
CA GLY A 219 5.48 -2.93 -9.04
C GLY A 219 4.31 -3.67 -9.70
N LYS A 220 4.38 -3.92 -11.00
CA LYS A 220 3.38 -4.72 -11.73
C LYS A 220 3.26 -6.15 -11.20
N ASP A 221 4.30 -6.63 -10.56
CA ASP A 221 4.48 -7.93 -9.93
C ASP A 221 4.10 -7.97 -8.45
N LYS A 222 3.67 -6.83 -7.86
CA LYS A 222 3.25 -6.69 -6.46
C LYS A 222 1.73 -6.85 -6.31
N LEU A 223 1.00 -5.88 -5.79
CA LEU A 223 -0.46 -6.01 -5.56
C LEU A 223 -1.23 -6.50 -6.79
N LYS A 224 -0.81 -6.12 -8.00
CA LYS A 224 -1.42 -6.56 -9.26
C LYS A 224 -0.97 -7.96 -9.71
N GLY A 225 0.17 -8.45 -9.21
CA GLY A 225 0.95 -9.53 -9.83
C GLY A 225 0.23 -10.87 -10.00
N GLN A 226 -0.73 -11.18 -9.13
CA GLN A 226 -1.50 -12.44 -9.18
C GLN A 226 -3.02 -12.22 -9.30
N LEU A 227 -3.48 -10.97 -9.40
CA LEU A 227 -4.89 -10.67 -9.61
C LEU A 227 -5.29 -10.87 -11.08
N PRO A 228 -6.57 -11.19 -11.36
CA PRO A 228 -7.06 -11.23 -12.74
C PRO A 228 -6.76 -9.93 -13.48
N ALA A 229 -6.46 -10.02 -14.78
CA ALA A 229 -5.97 -8.89 -15.57
C ALA A 229 -6.97 -7.74 -15.73
N ASP A 230 -8.26 -8.01 -15.58
CA ASP A 230 -9.38 -7.07 -15.65
C ASP A 230 -9.71 -6.40 -14.32
N VAL A 231 -9.07 -6.81 -13.22
CA VAL A 231 -9.27 -6.20 -11.91
C VAL A 231 -8.61 -4.81 -11.88
N ILE A 232 -9.39 -3.82 -11.49
CA ILE A 232 -8.91 -2.45 -11.34
C ILE A 232 -8.16 -2.31 -10.02
N VAL A 233 -6.88 -1.92 -10.11
CA VAL A 233 -6.01 -1.65 -8.98
C VAL A 233 -5.38 -0.28 -9.15
N GLY A 234 -5.57 0.61 -8.18
CA GLY A 234 -4.82 1.86 -8.07
C GLY A 234 -3.88 1.78 -6.88
N HIS A 235 -2.57 1.97 -7.10
CA HIS A 235 -1.60 1.70 -6.04
C HIS A 235 -0.39 2.62 -6.06
N LYS A 236 0.36 2.63 -4.94
CA LYS A 236 1.67 3.29 -4.82
C LYS A 236 2.67 2.36 -4.16
N THR A 237 3.79 2.13 -4.86
CA THR A 237 4.90 1.29 -4.38
C THR A 237 5.95 2.11 -3.63
N GLY A 238 6.71 1.42 -2.78
CA GLY A 238 7.95 1.90 -2.17
C GLY A 238 9.00 0.80 -2.17
N SER A 239 10.25 1.10 -2.53
CA SER A 239 11.33 0.12 -2.56
C SER A 239 12.66 0.80 -2.23
N SER A 240 13.49 0.16 -1.42
CA SER A 240 14.86 0.58 -1.12
C SER A 240 15.88 -0.15 -1.97
N ASP A 241 17.11 0.30 -1.92
CA ASP A 241 18.27 -0.53 -2.22
C ASP A 241 18.49 -1.57 -1.11
N ARG A 242 19.49 -2.43 -1.26
CA ARG A 242 19.92 -3.38 -0.24
C ARG A 242 21.08 -2.79 0.56
N THR A 243 21.15 -3.15 1.83
CA THR A 243 22.33 -2.86 2.66
C THR A 243 23.54 -3.65 2.15
N PRO A 244 24.77 -3.28 2.57
CA PRO A 244 25.98 -4.07 2.24
C PRO A 244 25.87 -5.55 2.65
N GLU A 245 25.08 -5.86 3.68
CA GLU A 245 24.80 -7.23 4.15
C GLU A 245 23.73 -7.95 3.31
N GLY A 246 23.20 -7.29 2.28
CA GLY A 246 22.19 -7.85 1.39
C GLY A 246 20.74 -7.76 1.91
N ILE A 247 20.49 -7.04 3.00
CA ILE A 247 19.15 -6.86 3.56
C ILE A 247 18.38 -5.80 2.76
N LYS A 248 17.18 -6.15 2.32
CA LYS A 248 16.23 -5.19 1.74
C LYS A 248 15.58 -4.41 2.88
N ILE A 249 15.83 -3.11 2.98
CA ILE A 249 15.28 -2.29 4.07
C ILE A 249 13.76 -2.31 4.02
N ALA A 250 13.18 -2.03 2.86
CA ALA A 250 11.76 -2.24 2.64
C ALA A 250 11.40 -2.43 1.17
N ASP A 251 10.29 -3.14 0.96
CA ASP A 251 9.62 -3.34 -0.33
C ASP A 251 8.11 -3.36 -0.09
N ASN A 252 7.42 -2.31 -0.52
CA ASN A 252 6.08 -1.98 -0.11
C ASN A 252 5.14 -1.80 -1.30
N ASP A 253 3.85 -2.05 -1.06
CA ASP A 253 2.79 -1.61 -1.98
C ASP A 253 1.50 -1.35 -1.19
N ALA A 254 0.79 -0.27 -1.53
CA ALA A 254 -0.48 0.07 -0.91
C ALA A 254 -1.42 0.74 -1.91
N GLY A 255 -2.72 0.46 -1.78
CA GLY A 255 -3.68 1.00 -2.72
C GLY A 255 -5.10 0.50 -2.50
N PHE A 256 -5.90 0.62 -3.55
CA PHE A 256 -7.26 0.10 -3.60
C PHE A 256 -7.43 -0.92 -4.72
N VAL A 257 -8.36 -1.83 -4.50
CA VAL A 257 -8.78 -2.84 -5.49
C VAL A 257 -10.31 -2.78 -5.63
N ILE A 258 -10.81 -2.88 -6.85
CA ILE A 258 -12.25 -2.91 -7.14
C ILE A 258 -12.64 -4.34 -7.51
N LEU A 259 -13.54 -4.93 -6.71
CA LEU A 259 -14.10 -6.27 -6.95
C LEU A 259 -15.06 -6.26 -8.15
N PRO A 260 -15.36 -7.42 -8.75
CA PRO A 260 -16.28 -7.52 -9.90
C PRO A 260 -17.68 -6.96 -9.66
N ASN A 261 -18.15 -6.94 -8.40
CA ASN A 261 -19.43 -6.34 -8.00
C ASN A 261 -19.37 -4.80 -7.84
N GLY A 262 -18.22 -4.18 -8.09
CA GLY A 262 -17.99 -2.75 -7.91
C GLY A 262 -17.60 -2.31 -6.50
N GLN A 263 -17.57 -3.23 -5.52
CA GLN A 263 -17.11 -2.92 -4.17
C GLN A 263 -15.61 -2.65 -4.16
N LYS A 264 -15.20 -1.63 -3.42
CA LYS A 264 -13.79 -1.25 -3.27
C LYS A 264 -13.28 -1.66 -1.90
N TYR A 265 -12.07 -2.20 -1.84
CA TYR A 265 -11.31 -2.38 -0.60
C TYR A 265 -9.93 -1.73 -0.71
N TYR A 266 -9.34 -1.44 0.44
CA TYR A 266 -8.02 -0.83 0.57
C TYR A 266 -7.09 -1.83 1.21
N ILE A 267 -5.86 -1.91 0.71
CA ILE A 267 -4.86 -2.86 1.16
C ILE A 267 -3.49 -2.18 1.24
N ALA A 268 -2.75 -2.47 2.30
CA ALA A 268 -1.33 -2.15 2.42
C ALA A 268 -0.58 -3.43 2.78
N VAL A 269 0.49 -3.72 2.05
CA VAL A 269 1.41 -4.82 2.31
C VAL A 269 2.81 -4.25 2.33
N PHE A 270 3.44 -4.29 3.48
CA PHE A 270 4.78 -3.77 3.74
C PHE A 270 5.71 -4.90 4.12
N VAL A 271 6.84 -4.99 3.43
CA VAL A 271 7.89 -5.97 3.68
C VAL A 271 9.13 -5.20 4.11
N MET A 272 9.68 -5.52 5.27
CA MET A 272 10.78 -4.81 5.91
C MET A 272 11.86 -5.79 6.36
N GLU A 273 13.14 -5.33 6.33
CA GLU A 273 14.31 -6.09 6.79
C GLU A 273 14.40 -7.49 6.18
N SER A 274 14.13 -7.56 4.88
CA SER A 274 14.02 -8.83 4.17
C SER A 274 15.37 -9.36 3.68
N GLN A 275 15.61 -10.64 3.93
CA GLN A 275 16.71 -11.43 3.35
C GLN A 275 16.25 -12.19 2.09
N GLU A 276 14.97 -12.10 1.74
CA GLU A 276 14.42 -12.69 0.53
C GLU A 276 14.89 -11.93 -0.72
N THR A 277 14.79 -12.54 -1.90
CA THR A 277 15.07 -11.83 -3.16
C THR A 277 14.01 -10.76 -3.45
N ASP A 278 14.27 -9.83 -4.36
CA ASP A 278 13.28 -8.83 -4.78
C ASP A 278 12.05 -9.50 -5.43
N ALA A 279 12.27 -10.60 -6.18
CA ALA A 279 11.19 -11.40 -6.75
C ALA A 279 10.35 -12.09 -5.68
N ASP A 280 10.97 -12.61 -4.60
CA ASP A 280 10.25 -13.22 -3.48
C ASP A 280 9.47 -12.17 -2.68
N ASN A 281 10.02 -10.98 -2.46
CA ASN A 281 9.30 -9.88 -1.81
C ASN A 281 8.07 -9.47 -2.63
N ALA A 282 8.21 -9.32 -3.93
CA ALA A 282 7.09 -9.05 -4.82
C ALA A 282 6.04 -10.17 -4.78
N ALA A 283 6.49 -11.45 -4.79
CA ALA A 283 5.61 -12.60 -4.70
C ALA A 283 4.86 -12.67 -3.34
N ILE A 284 5.49 -12.28 -2.23
CA ILE A 284 4.82 -12.15 -0.92
C ILE A 284 3.67 -11.15 -1.03
N ILE A 285 3.94 -9.96 -1.58
CA ILE A 285 2.93 -8.90 -1.74
C ILE A 285 1.79 -9.38 -2.64
N ALA A 286 2.12 -9.97 -3.79
CA ALA A 286 1.14 -10.46 -4.75
C ALA A 286 0.26 -11.58 -4.18
N SER A 287 0.86 -12.55 -3.45
CA SER A 287 0.14 -13.66 -2.85
C SER A 287 -0.80 -13.19 -1.73
N ILE A 288 -0.40 -12.22 -0.91
CA ILE A 288 -1.27 -11.61 0.10
C ILE A 288 -2.43 -10.88 -0.58
N SER A 289 -2.17 -10.13 -1.64
CA SER A 289 -3.21 -9.45 -2.43
C SER A 289 -4.22 -10.45 -3.00
N GLN A 290 -3.76 -11.58 -3.54
CA GLN A 290 -4.61 -12.64 -4.05
C GLN A 290 -5.45 -13.30 -2.94
N ILE A 291 -4.86 -13.65 -1.80
CA ILE A 291 -5.57 -14.21 -0.63
C ILE A 291 -6.74 -13.30 -0.22
N VAL A 292 -6.48 -12.00 -0.15
CA VAL A 292 -7.50 -11.01 0.21
C VAL A 292 -8.59 -10.94 -0.85
N TYR A 293 -8.20 -10.81 -2.12
CA TYR A 293 -9.14 -10.75 -3.25
C TYR A 293 -10.05 -11.97 -3.30
N ASP A 294 -9.48 -13.18 -3.26
CA ASP A 294 -10.24 -14.43 -3.34
C ASP A 294 -11.20 -14.57 -2.16
N THR A 295 -10.76 -14.20 -0.95
CA THR A 295 -11.60 -14.25 0.25
C THR A 295 -12.78 -13.28 0.14
N LEU A 296 -12.53 -12.01 -0.20
CA LEU A 296 -13.59 -11.01 -0.28
C LEU A 296 -14.52 -11.24 -1.48
N ASN A 297 -14.01 -11.75 -2.60
CA ASN A 297 -14.82 -12.07 -3.77
C ASN A 297 -15.72 -13.31 -3.55
N SER A 298 -15.27 -14.27 -2.75
CA SER A 298 -16.07 -15.46 -2.42
C SER A 298 -17.21 -15.20 -1.43
N ASP A 299 -17.08 -14.21 -0.56
CA ASP A 299 -18.15 -13.84 0.39
C ASP A 299 -19.31 -13.09 -0.28
N ILE A 300 -19.21 -12.78 -1.57
CA ILE A 300 -20.21 -12.07 -2.38
C ILE A 300 -21.11 -13.07 -3.16
N GLN A 301 -20.65 -14.33 -3.32
CA GLN A 301 -21.41 -15.39 -3.99
C GLN A 301 -22.27 -16.17 -2.99
#